data_2932305c5a12b23e919ceddbb867c78b
#
_entry.id   2932305c5a12b23e919ceddbb867c78b
#
_cell.length_a   1.000
_cell.length_b   1.000
_cell.length_c   1.000
_cell.angle_alpha   90.00
_cell.angle_beta   90.00
_cell.angle_gamma   90.00
#
_symmetry.space_group_name_H-M   'P 1'
#
loop_
_entity.id
_entity.type
_entity.pdbx_description
1 polymer ?
#
loop_
_entity_poly.entity_id
_entity_poly.type
_entity_poly.pdbx_seq_one_letter_code
_entity_poly.pdbx_strand_id
1 'polypeptide(L)'
;MNDYRILVVDDEEDLCEILKFNLENEGYEVDTANSAEEALRMDIGSYSLLLLDVMMGEISGFKMASMLKKDKKTAQIPIIFITAKDTENDTVTGFNLGADDYISKPFSLREVAARVKAVLRRTRQGETEHAPEQIVYKTLVLNVIKKKVCIDGEEAPLTKKEFEILLLLLQNKGRVFSREDILNRIWSDEVYVLDRTIDVNITRLRKKIGVYGKCIVTVSYTHLRAHETEADLV
;
A
#
# COMPACT_ATOMS: atom_id res chain seq x y z
N MET A 1 -20.76 9.77 13.46
CA MET A 1 -20.72 9.95 11.99
C MET A 1 -19.26 9.91 11.58
N ASN A 2 -18.92 9.16 10.55
CA ASN A 2 -17.57 9.22 9.99
C ASN A 2 -17.45 10.52 9.20
N ASP A 3 -16.56 11.44 9.62
CA ASP A 3 -16.33 12.72 8.92
C ASP A 3 -15.48 12.55 7.64
N TYR A 4 -15.51 11.37 7.03
CA TYR A 4 -14.74 11.10 5.81
C TYR A 4 -15.57 11.33 4.57
N ARG A 5 -15.04 12.15 3.68
CA ARG A 5 -15.62 12.45 2.37
C ARG A 5 -14.83 11.77 1.27
N ILE A 6 -15.49 10.99 0.43
CA ILE A 6 -14.89 10.19 -0.63
C ILE A 6 -15.35 10.71 -1.98
N LEU A 7 -14.45 10.83 -2.95
CA LEU A 7 -14.80 11.09 -4.34
C LEU A 7 -14.60 9.82 -5.17
N VAL A 8 -15.63 9.42 -5.88
CA VAL A 8 -15.57 8.31 -6.86
C VAL A 8 -15.53 8.95 -8.25
N VAL A 9 -14.55 8.55 -9.07
CA VAL A 9 -14.39 9.06 -10.44
C VAL A 9 -14.30 7.86 -11.39
N ASP A 10 -15.32 7.65 -12.19
CA ASP A 10 -15.45 6.56 -13.17
C ASP A 10 -16.39 7.04 -14.30
N ASP A 11 -16.12 6.71 -15.56
CA ASP A 11 -16.97 7.09 -16.67
C ASP A 11 -18.21 6.19 -16.83
N GLU A 12 -18.29 5.12 -16.05
CA GLU A 12 -19.48 4.28 -15.90
C GLU A 12 -20.41 4.85 -14.81
N GLU A 13 -21.43 5.65 -15.20
CA GLU A 13 -22.37 6.33 -14.28
C GLU A 13 -23.06 5.32 -13.33
N ASP A 14 -23.51 4.17 -13.83
CA ASP A 14 -24.14 3.12 -13.02
C ASP A 14 -23.19 2.59 -11.94
N LEU A 15 -21.90 2.46 -12.23
CA LEU A 15 -20.90 2.03 -11.28
C LEU A 15 -20.65 3.09 -10.20
N CYS A 16 -20.60 4.35 -10.59
CA CYS A 16 -20.54 5.48 -9.67
C CYS A 16 -21.70 5.46 -8.66
N GLU A 17 -22.95 5.28 -9.14
CA GLU A 17 -24.14 5.21 -8.28
C GLU A 17 -24.08 4.01 -7.31
N ILE A 18 -23.68 2.84 -7.80
CA ILE A 18 -23.57 1.62 -6.99
C ILE A 18 -22.51 1.80 -5.89
N LEU A 19 -21.35 2.34 -6.23
CA LEU A 19 -20.26 2.59 -5.28
C LEU A 19 -20.67 3.65 -4.25
N LYS A 20 -21.28 4.74 -4.70
CA LYS A 20 -21.82 5.79 -3.82
C LYS A 20 -22.80 5.21 -2.80
N PHE A 21 -23.84 4.53 -3.26
CA PHE A 21 -24.85 3.92 -2.39
C PHE A 21 -24.23 2.97 -1.35
N ASN A 22 -23.28 2.14 -1.78
CA ASN A 22 -22.65 1.17 -0.90
C ASN A 22 -21.76 1.83 0.17
N LEU A 23 -20.97 2.83 -0.22
CA LEU A 23 -20.08 3.54 0.71
C LEU A 23 -20.86 4.48 1.65
N GLU A 24 -21.97 5.09 1.20
CA GLU A 24 -22.88 5.85 2.07
C GLU A 24 -23.52 4.95 3.13
N ASN A 25 -23.86 3.69 2.80
CA ASN A 25 -24.35 2.72 3.79
C ASN A 25 -23.28 2.31 4.82
N GLU A 26 -21.97 2.43 4.48
CA GLU A 26 -20.86 2.27 5.43
C GLU A 26 -20.62 3.54 6.28
N GLY A 27 -21.38 4.61 6.05
CA GLY A 27 -21.36 5.84 6.84
C GLY A 27 -20.39 6.91 6.32
N TYR A 28 -19.95 6.84 5.07
CA TYR A 28 -19.12 7.86 4.42
C TYR A 28 -20.00 8.90 3.72
N GLU A 29 -19.48 10.12 3.54
CA GLU A 29 -20.04 11.11 2.61
C GLU A 29 -19.41 10.89 1.24
N VAL A 30 -20.22 10.72 0.16
CA VAL A 30 -19.70 10.31 -1.14
C VAL A 30 -20.21 11.21 -2.26
N ASP A 31 -19.30 11.81 -3.00
CA ASP A 31 -19.55 12.46 -4.27
C ASP A 31 -19.05 11.62 -5.43
N THR A 32 -19.62 11.87 -6.62
CA THR A 32 -19.25 11.19 -7.86
C THR A 32 -18.88 12.19 -8.93
N ALA A 33 -18.03 11.79 -9.86
CA ALA A 33 -17.74 12.51 -11.10
C ALA A 33 -17.57 11.51 -12.23
N ASN A 34 -18.12 11.79 -13.41
CA ASN A 34 -18.12 10.91 -14.55
C ASN A 34 -16.91 11.13 -15.49
N SER A 35 -15.97 11.96 -15.09
CA SER A 35 -14.70 12.17 -15.78
C SER A 35 -13.67 12.83 -14.88
N ALA A 36 -12.40 12.70 -15.23
CA ALA A 36 -11.31 13.40 -14.55
C ALA A 36 -11.46 14.93 -14.67
N GLU A 37 -11.95 15.42 -15.82
CA GLU A 37 -12.18 16.83 -16.08
C GLU A 37 -13.27 17.41 -15.18
N GLU A 38 -14.33 16.65 -14.92
CA GLU A 38 -15.39 17.03 -13.97
C GLU A 38 -14.85 17.05 -12.55
N ALA A 39 -14.18 15.98 -12.14
CA ALA A 39 -13.57 15.87 -10.82
C ALA A 39 -12.59 17.03 -10.53
N LEU A 40 -11.75 17.40 -11.50
CA LEU A 40 -10.77 18.48 -11.35
C LEU A 40 -11.39 19.88 -11.18
N ARG A 41 -12.69 20.05 -11.45
CA ARG A 41 -13.43 21.30 -11.17
C ARG A 41 -13.99 21.35 -9.74
N MET A 42 -13.99 20.21 -9.04
CA MET A 42 -14.46 20.11 -7.66
C MET A 42 -13.35 20.54 -6.68
N ASP A 43 -13.73 20.83 -5.44
CA ASP A 43 -12.74 21.08 -4.38
C ASP A 43 -12.12 19.77 -3.88
N ILE A 44 -11.15 19.26 -4.66
CA ILE A 44 -10.45 17.99 -4.36
C ILE A 44 -9.84 18.02 -2.96
N GLY A 45 -9.38 19.17 -2.48
CA GLY A 45 -8.76 19.31 -1.16
C GLY A 45 -9.70 18.99 0.01
N SER A 46 -11.03 18.95 -0.23
CA SER A 46 -12.04 18.61 0.79
C SER A 46 -12.26 17.10 0.97
N TYR A 47 -11.70 16.26 0.10
CA TYR A 47 -11.90 14.82 0.17
C TYR A 47 -10.81 14.12 0.98
N SER A 48 -11.22 13.08 1.70
CA SER A 48 -10.36 12.23 2.52
C SER A 48 -9.77 11.05 1.74
N LEU A 49 -10.37 10.70 0.59
CA LEU A 49 -9.93 9.61 -0.28
C LEU A 49 -10.54 9.75 -1.67
N LEU A 50 -9.79 9.34 -2.70
CA LEU A 50 -10.25 9.26 -4.07
C LEU A 50 -10.27 7.80 -4.54
N LEU A 51 -11.38 7.38 -5.15
CA LEU A 51 -11.48 6.16 -5.95
C LEU A 51 -11.45 6.59 -7.41
N LEU A 52 -10.41 6.21 -8.16
CA LEU A 52 -10.22 6.63 -9.54
C LEU A 52 -10.21 5.43 -10.47
N ASP A 53 -11.11 5.41 -11.44
CA ASP A 53 -10.93 4.49 -12.57
C ASP A 53 -9.70 4.90 -13.38
N VAL A 54 -8.94 3.90 -13.84
CA VAL A 54 -7.73 4.11 -14.65
C VAL A 54 -8.10 4.49 -16.08
N MET A 55 -9.13 3.83 -16.63
CA MET A 55 -9.50 3.90 -18.04
C MET A 55 -10.67 4.86 -18.25
N MET A 56 -10.41 6.15 -18.18
CA MET A 56 -11.39 7.21 -18.46
C MET A 56 -10.94 8.02 -19.68
N GLY A 57 -11.86 8.65 -20.37
CA GLY A 57 -11.78 9.51 -21.55
C GLY A 57 -10.43 10.18 -21.89
N GLU A 58 -10.40 11.53 -21.98
CA GLU A 58 -9.19 12.27 -22.42
C GLU A 58 -8.10 12.34 -21.34
N ILE A 59 -8.51 12.42 -20.08
CA ILE A 59 -7.62 12.38 -18.92
C ILE A 59 -7.83 11.06 -18.18
N SER A 60 -6.84 10.15 -18.26
CA SER A 60 -6.86 8.90 -17.51
C SER A 60 -6.71 9.14 -16.01
N GLY A 61 -7.17 8.18 -15.18
CA GLY A 61 -6.99 8.25 -13.73
C GLY A 61 -5.53 8.42 -13.31
N PHE A 62 -4.59 7.79 -14.00
CA PHE A 62 -3.15 7.97 -13.75
C PHE A 62 -2.68 9.40 -14.03
N LYS A 63 -3.14 10.01 -15.11
CA LYS A 63 -2.80 11.39 -15.45
C LYS A 63 -3.37 12.35 -14.40
N MET A 64 -4.62 12.14 -13.98
CA MET A 64 -5.24 12.90 -12.91
C MET A 64 -4.46 12.75 -11.61
N ALA A 65 -4.15 11.54 -11.16
CA ALA A 65 -3.37 11.29 -9.96
C ALA A 65 -2.00 11.97 -10.00
N SER A 66 -1.30 11.90 -11.14
CA SER A 66 -0.02 12.61 -11.32
C SER A 66 -0.14 14.13 -11.17
N MET A 67 -1.25 14.73 -11.60
CA MET A 67 -1.52 16.16 -11.41
C MET A 67 -1.76 16.47 -9.93
N LEU A 68 -2.59 15.68 -9.26
CA LEU A 68 -2.93 15.86 -7.84
C LEU A 68 -1.72 15.67 -6.92
N LYS A 69 -0.85 14.71 -7.19
CA LYS A 69 0.36 14.45 -6.38
C LYS A 69 1.43 15.55 -6.54
N LYS A 70 1.34 16.42 -7.57
CA LYS A 70 2.22 17.59 -7.74
C LYS A 70 1.75 18.83 -6.99
N ASP A 71 0.47 18.92 -6.65
CA ASP A 71 -0.09 20.03 -5.88
C ASP A 71 -0.01 19.72 -4.38
N LYS A 72 0.62 20.62 -3.62
CA LYS A 72 0.81 20.48 -2.16
C LYS A 72 -0.50 20.31 -1.39
N LYS A 73 -1.60 20.84 -1.89
CA LYS A 73 -2.92 20.75 -1.23
C LYS A 73 -3.55 19.38 -1.36
N THR A 74 -3.29 18.70 -2.48
CA THR A 74 -3.93 17.42 -2.80
C THR A 74 -2.96 16.23 -2.76
N ALA A 75 -1.64 16.48 -2.69
CA ALA A 75 -0.60 15.45 -2.72
C ALA A 75 -0.75 14.38 -1.62
N GLN A 76 -1.30 14.74 -0.46
CA GLN A 76 -1.46 13.84 0.68
C GLN A 76 -2.77 13.04 0.64
N ILE A 77 -3.70 13.39 -0.25
CA ILE A 77 -4.97 12.66 -0.35
C ILE A 77 -4.69 11.28 -0.90
N PRO A 78 -5.10 10.22 -0.20
CA PRO A 78 -4.90 8.85 -0.65
C PRO A 78 -5.75 8.54 -1.88
N ILE A 79 -5.17 7.74 -2.78
CA ILE A 79 -5.78 7.34 -4.04
C ILE A 79 -5.83 5.82 -4.12
N ILE A 80 -7.02 5.27 -4.35
CA ILE A 80 -7.22 3.87 -4.72
C ILE A 80 -7.59 3.84 -6.20
N PHE A 81 -6.83 3.14 -7.02
CA PHE A 81 -7.20 2.93 -8.41
C PHE A 81 -8.14 1.75 -8.58
N ILE A 82 -9.10 1.92 -9.46
CA ILE A 82 -9.96 0.84 -9.97
C ILE A 82 -9.50 0.58 -11.40
N THR A 83 -9.20 -0.66 -11.78
CA THR A 83 -8.64 -0.98 -13.09
C THR A 83 -9.12 -2.33 -13.63
N ALA A 84 -9.26 -2.44 -14.95
CA ALA A 84 -9.45 -3.72 -15.61
C ALA A 84 -8.15 -4.55 -15.51
N LYS A 85 -8.27 -5.86 -15.33
CA LYS A 85 -7.21 -6.82 -14.93
C LYS A 85 -6.07 -7.02 -15.95
N ASP A 86 -6.08 -6.37 -17.10
CA ASP A 86 -5.30 -6.81 -18.27
C ASP A 86 -3.97 -6.07 -18.53
N THR A 87 -3.50 -5.24 -17.60
CA THR A 87 -2.22 -4.57 -17.81
C THR A 87 -1.32 -4.66 -16.57
N GLU A 88 -0.42 -5.68 -16.54
CA GLU A 88 0.72 -5.73 -15.59
C GLU A 88 1.51 -4.41 -15.58
N ASN A 89 1.58 -3.72 -16.71
CA ASN A 89 2.22 -2.41 -16.85
C ASN A 89 1.49 -1.28 -16.10
N ASP A 90 0.17 -1.32 -15.96
CA ASP A 90 -0.60 -0.26 -15.30
C ASP A 90 -0.44 -0.30 -13.79
N THR A 91 -0.32 -1.49 -13.21
CA THR A 91 -0.06 -1.66 -11.76
C THR A 91 1.32 -1.09 -11.38
N VAL A 92 2.34 -1.31 -12.21
CA VAL A 92 3.70 -0.79 -12.00
C VAL A 92 3.74 0.73 -12.16
N THR A 93 3.07 1.26 -13.19
CA THR A 93 3.01 2.71 -13.46
C THR A 93 2.29 3.45 -12.34
N GLY A 94 1.22 2.88 -11.82
CA GLY A 94 0.44 3.52 -10.77
C GLY A 94 1.11 3.50 -9.39
N PHE A 95 1.86 2.45 -9.02
CA PHE A 95 2.66 2.44 -7.78
C PHE A 95 3.77 3.50 -7.81
N ASN A 96 4.37 3.76 -8.97
CA ASN A 96 5.35 4.85 -9.16
C ASN A 96 4.70 6.24 -9.05
N LEU A 97 3.39 6.36 -9.24
CA LEU A 97 2.61 7.58 -9.10
C LEU A 97 2.13 7.85 -7.65
N GLY A 98 2.47 6.97 -6.69
CA GLY A 98 2.13 7.15 -5.29
C GLY A 98 0.70 6.75 -4.94
N ALA A 99 0.14 5.73 -5.61
CA ALA A 99 -1.13 5.14 -5.23
C ALA A 99 -1.05 4.40 -3.88
N ASP A 100 -2.11 4.49 -3.11
CA ASP A 100 -2.21 3.87 -1.79
C ASP A 100 -2.76 2.44 -1.85
N ASP A 101 -3.58 2.11 -2.86
CA ASP A 101 -4.08 0.74 -3.14
C ASP A 101 -4.65 0.61 -4.57
N TYR A 102 -4.96 -0.63 -4.98
CA TYR A 102 -5.55 -0.99 -6.28
C TYR A 102 -6.69 -1.99 -6.11
N ILE A 103 -7.72 -1.85 -6.96
CA ILE A 103 -8.86 -2.76 -7.05
C ILE A 103 -9.01 -3.18 -8.51
N SER A 104 -8.91 -4.48 -8.77
CA SER A 104 -9.09 -5.01 -10.13
C SER A 104 -10.57 -5.29 -10.44
N LYS A 105 -11.08 -4.82 -11.57
CA LYS A 105 -12.39 -5.21 -12.10
C LYS A 105 -12.30 -6.66 -12.66
N PRO A 106 -13.24 -7.57 -12.37
CA PRO A 106 -14.43 -7.40 -11.53
C PRO A 106 -14.11 -7.51 -10.04
N PHE A 107 -14.74 -6.70 -9.22
CA PHE A 107 -14.58 -6.66 -7.76
C PHE A 107 -15.92 -6.84 -7.04
N SER A 108 -15.86 -7.13 -5.75
CA SER A 108 -17.04 -7.11 -4.89
C SER A 108 -17.13 -5.78 -4.13
N LEU A 109 -18.36 -5.30 -3.86
CA LEU A 109 -18.57 -4.08 -3.07
C LEU A 109 -17.96 -4.19 -1.66
N ARG A 110 -17.95 -5.42 -1.09
CA ARG A 110 -17.28 -5.70 0.19
C ARG A 110 -15.77 -5.50 0.12
N GLU A 111 -15.16 -5.84 -1.00
CA GLU A 111 -13.73 -5.61 -1.21
C GLU A 111 -13.42 -4.12 -1.26
N VAL A 112 -14.21 -3.34 -2.01
CA VAL A 112 -14.06 -1.87 -2.07
C VAL A 112 -14.17 -1.26 -0.68
N ALA A 113 -15.24 -1.57 0.06
CA ALA A 113 -15.45 -1.05 1.42
C ALA A 113 -14.30 -1.43 2.38
N ALA A 114 -13.80 -2.66 2.30
CA ALA A 114 -12.68 -3.11 3.13
C ALA A 114 -11.37 -2.35 2.82
N ARG A 115 -11.07 -2.11 1.55
CA ARG A 115 -9.88 -1.38 1.11
C ARG A 115 -9.97 0.11 1.45
N VAL A 116 -11.12 0.74 1.20
CA VAL A 116 -11.39 2.13 1.61
C VAL A 116 -11.15 2.29 3.11
N LYS A 117 -11.75 1.43 3.93
CA LYS A 117 -11.57 1.44 5.39
C LYS A 117 -10.11 1.26 5.80
N ALA A 118 -9.37 0.38 5.13
CA ALA A 118 -7.96 0.12 5.42
C ALA A 118 -7.09 1.33 5.08
N VAL A 119 -7.34 2.00 3.94
CA VAL A 119 -6.59 3.18 3.51
C VAL A 119 -6.88 4.36 4.42
N LEU A 120 -8.15 4.68 4.69
CA LEU A 120 -8.55 5.78 5.59
C LEU A 120 -8.03 5.60 7.02
N ARG A 121 -7.97 4.37 7.52
CA ARG A 121 -7.36 4.09 8.82
C ARG A 121 -5.87 4.44 8.84
N ARG A 122 -5.12 4.17 7.77
CA ARG A 122 -3.70 4.51 7.65
C ARG A 122 -3.50 6.04 7.61
N THR A 123 -4.38 6.76 6.93
CA THR A 123 -4.32 8.22 6.83
C THR A 123 -4.60 8.88 8.19
N ARG A 124 -5.59 8.39 8.94
CA ARG A 124 -5.91 8.90 10.30
C ARG A 124 -4.78 8.61 11.30
N GLN A 125 -4.10 7.48 11.16
CA GLN A 125 -2.90 7.18 11.94
C GLN A 125 -1.71 8.06 11.54
N GLY A 126 -1.69 8.60 10.30
CA GLY A 126 -0.69 9.55 9.82
C GLY A 126 -0.88 10.99 10.32
N GLU A 127 -2.08 11.39 10.76
CA GLU A 127 -2.30 12.72 11.37
C GLU A 127 -1.94 12.75 12.87
N THR A 128 -1.84 11.59 13.52
CA THR A 128 -1.43 11.49 14.94
C THR A 128 -0.12 10.75 15.18
N GLU A 129 0.39 10.05 14.16
CA GLU A 129 1.74 9.45 14.21
C GLU A 129 2.39 9.70 12.84
N HIS A 130 3.51 10.42 12.80
CA HIS A 130 4.55 10.20 11.80
C HIS A 130 4.63 8.69 11.55
N ALA A 131 4.73 8.22 10.28
CA ALA A 131 5.14 6.83 10.01
C ALA A 131 6.21 6.53 11.06
N PRO A 132 6.02 5.52 11.93
CA PRO A 132 6.79 5.47 13.18
C PRO A 132 8.25 5.60 12.78
N GLU A 133 8.93 6.67 13.28
CA GLU A 133 10.36 6.87 12.99
C GLU A 133 11.11 5.58 13.25
N GLN A 134 10.51 4.75 14.10
CA GLN A 134 11.05 3.47 14.51
C GLN A 134 9.94 2.42 14.63
N ILE A 135 10.15 1.28 14.00
CA ILE A 135 9.36 0.08 14.24
C ILE A 135 10.13 -0.75 15.26
N VAL A 136 9.50 -0.98 16.42
CA VAL A 136 10.10 -1.76 17.50
C VAL A 136 9.47 -3.15 17.54
N TYR A 137 10.31 -4.17 17.55
CA TYR A 137 9.92 -5.56 17.78
C TYR A 137 10.87 -6.20 18.78
N LYS A 138 10.45 -6.28 20.04
CA LYS A 138 11.32 -6.66 21.18
C LYS A 138 12.53 -5.72 21.25
N THR A 139 13.74 -6.23 21.10
CA THR A 139 14.98 -5.43 21.09
C THR A 139 15.44 -5.03 19.69
N LEU A 140 14.71 -5.47 18.63
CA LEU A 140 14.96 -5.04 17.26
C LEU A 140 14.26 -3.70 17.02
N VAL A 141 15.03 -2.66 16.71
CA VAL A 141 14.57 -1.30 16.42
C VAL A 141 14.93 -0.97 14.98
N LEU A 142 13.93 -0.75 14.15
CA LEU A 142 14.09 -0.35 12.75
C LEU A 142 13.75 1.13 12.62
N ASN A 143 14.76 1.97 12.36
CA ASN A 143 14.56 3.40 12.08
C ASN A 143 14.26 3.59 10.59
N VAL A 144 13.01 3.97 10.28
CA VAL A 144 12.51 4.08 8.90
C VAL A 144 13.14 5.25 8.16
N ILE A 145 13.33 6.39 8.86
CA ILE A 145 13.87 7.61 8.27
C ILE A 145 15.37 7.45 7.98
N LYS A 146 16.13 6.97 8.98
CA LYS A 146 17.60 6.77 8.84
C LYS A 146 17.95 5.50 8.07
N LYS A 147 16.98 4.64 7.75
CA LYS A 147 17.16 3.31 7.13
C LYS A 147 18.20 2.45 7.87
N LYS A 148 18.15 2.46 9.21
CA LYS A 148 19.05 1.73 10.10
C LYS A 148 18.27 0.72 10.94
N VAL A 149 18.94 -0.37 11.28
CA VAL A 149 18.41 -1.40 12.19
C VAL A 149 19.38 -1.57 13.33
N CYS A 150 18.86 -1.57 14.56
CA CYS A 150 19.61 -1.88 15.77
C CYS A 150 18.98 -3.10 16.47
N ILE A 151 19.83 -3.94 17.04
CA ILE A 151 19.44 -5.12 17.82
C ILE A 151 20.22 -5.05 19.12
N ASP A 152 19.53 -5.09 20.27
CA ASP A 152 20.13 -4.93 21.59
C ASP A 152 21.01 -3.65 21.72
N GLY A 153 20.66 -2.59 20.95
CA GLY A 153 21.39 -1.33 20.91
C GLY A 153 22.56 -1.28 19.91
N GLU A 154 22.94 -2.40 19.31
CA GLU A 154 24.01 -2.47 18.30
C GLU A 154 23.45 -2.38 16.86
N GLU A 155 24.13 -1.62 15.99
CA GLU A 155 23.70 -1.46 14.59
C GLU A 155 23.96 -2.75 13.78
N ALA A 156 22.89 -3.31 13.19
CA ALA A 156 22.98 -4.42 12.23
C ALA A 156 23.11 -3.84 10.81
N PRO A 157 24.24 -4.04 10.10
CA PRO A 157 24.46 -3.43 8.80
C PRO A 157 23.68 -4.16 7.71
N LEU A 158 22.49 -3.66 7.36
CA LEU A 158 21.68 -4.18 6.27
C LEU A 158 21.95 -3.43 4.97
N THR A 159 21.88 -4.13 3.84
CA THR A 159 21.80 -3.49 2.52
C THR A 159 20.43 -2.84 2.33
N LYS A 160 20.28 -1.93 1.35
CA LYS A 160 18.99 -1.28 1.04
C LYS A 160 17.88 -2.32 0.84
N LYS A 161 18.12 -3.36 0.05
CA LYS A 161 17.12 -4.40 -0.24
C LYS A 161 16.79 -5.27 0.99
N GLU A 162 17.77 -5.63 1.80
CA GLU A 162 17.54 -6.35 3.06
C GLU A 162 16.70 -5.52 4.05
N PHE A 163 16.96 -4.21 4.11
CA PHE A 163 16.17 -3.28 4.93
C PHE A 163 14.72 -3.19 4.43
N GLU A 164 14.50 -3.04 3.12
CA GLU A 164 13.17 -2.95 2.51
C GLU A 164 12.37 -4.22 2.72
N ILE A 165 12.99 -5.41 2.62
CA ILE A 165 12.36 -6.70 2.94
C ILE A 165 11.95 -6.74 4.42
N LEU A 166 12.85 -6.39 5.34
CA LEU A 166 12.56 -6.40 6.76
C LEU A 166 11.42 -5.43 7.12
N LEU A 167 11.44 -4.24 6.54
CA LEU A 167 10.40 -3.23 6.70
C LEU A 167 9.04 -3.76 6.22
N LEU A 168 8.99 -4.35 5.02
CA LEU A 168 7.77 -4.94 4.45
C LEU A 168 7.17 -6.02 5.38
N LEU A 169 8.00 -6.91 5.91
CA LEU A 169 7.56 -7.99 6.79
C LEU A 169 7.10 -7.48 8.15
N LEU A 170 7.80 -6.51 8.75
CA LEU A 170 7.45 -5.94 10.05
C LEU A 170 6.17 -5.08 10.00
N GLN A 171 5.93 -4.38 8.89
CA GLN A 171 4.69 -3.63 8.68
C GLN A 171 3.48 -4.52 8.44
N ASN A 172 3.70 -5.77 8.01
CA ASN A 172 2.65 -6.71 7.65
C ASN A 172 2.81 -8.04 8.41
N LYS A 173 2.96 -7.97 9.72
CA LYS A 173 3.09 -9.16 10.58
C LYS A 173 1.96 -10.15 10.35
N GLY A 174 2.29 -11.43 10.29
CA GLY A 174 1.31 -12.48 10.07
C GLY A 174 0.85 -12.68 8.61
N ARG A 175 1.13 -11.73 7.71
CA ARG A 175 0.80 -11.85 6.28
C ARG A 175 1.83 -12.71 5.55
N VAL A 176 1.35 -13.54 4.64
CA VAL A 176 2.20 -14.35 3.75
C VAL A 176 2.42 -13.58 2.45
N PHE A 177 3.66 -13.53 1.98
CA PHE A 177 4.04 -12.93 0.70
C PHE A 177 4.62 -14.00 -0.21
N SER A 178 4.22 -14.01 -1.48
CA SER A 178 4.92 -14.78 -2.52
C SER A 178 6.27 -14.14 -2.83
N ARG A 179 7.16 -14.89 -3.50
CA ARG A 179 8.42 -14.32 -4.01
C ARG A 179 8.16 -13.20 -5.01
N GLU A 180 7.20 -13.40 -5.86
CA GLU A 180 6.75 -12.43 -6.85
C GLU A 180 6.22 -11.15 -6.20
N ASP A 181 5.41 -11.24 -5.13
CA ASP A 181 4.97 -10.07 -4.36
C ASP A 181 6.13 -9.25 -3.81
N ILE A 182 7.17 -9.93 -3.30
CA ILE A 182 8.34 -9.26 -2.74
C ILE A 182 9.19 -8.65 -3.87
N LEU A 183 9.34 -9.37 -4.99
CA LEU A 183 10.08 -8.90 -6.15
C LEU A 183 9.44 -7.63 -6.71
N ASN A 184 8.16 -7.66 -7.00
CA ASN A 184 7.43 -6.53 -7.57
C ASN A 184 7.43 -5.29 -6.67
N ARG A 185 7.44 -5.48 -5.33
CA ARG A 185 7.43 -4.36 -4.37
C ARG A 185 8.80 -3.74 -4.13
N ILE A 186 9.88 -4.53 -4.22
CA ILE A 186 11.21 -4.11 -3.78
C ILE A 186 12.18 -3.94 -4.96
N TRP A 187 11.93 -4.59 -6.10
CA TRP A 187 12.75 -4.53 -7.31
C TRP A 187 12.01 -4.00 -8.53
N SER A 188 10.93 -3.24 -8.34
CA SER A 188 10.11 -2.63 -9.42
C SER A 188 10.92 -1.89 -10.49
N ASP A 189 12.08 -1.35 -10.13
CA ASP A 189 12.92 -0.54 -11.02
C ASP A 189 14.00 -1.37 -11.77
N GLU A 190 14.09 -2.68 -11.54
CA GLU A 190 15.14 -3.54 -12.10
C GLU A 190 14.55 -4.55 -13.11
N VAL A 191 14.86 -4.37 -14.38
CA VAL A 191 14.25 -5.08 -15.54
C VAL A 191 14.50 -6.62 -15.56
N TYR A 192 15.49 -7.14 -14.84
CA TYR A 192 15.79 -8.58 -14.79
C TYR A 192 16.31 -9.01 -13.41
N VAL A 193 15.42 -9.37 -12.51
CA VAL A 193 15.79 -9.98 -11.22
C VAL A 193 15.24 -11.40 -11.15
N LEU A 194 16.11 -12.39 -10.91
CA LEU A 194 15.71 -13.79 -10.76
C LEU A 194 15.15 -14.03 -9.35
N ASP A 195 14.16 -14.92 -9.20
CA ASP A 195 13.57 -15.35 -7.92
C ASP A 195 14.61 -15.75 -6.87
N ARG A 196 15.73 -16.33 -7.30
CA ARG A 196 16.87 -16.68 -6.43
C ARG A 196 17.46 -15.47 -5.69
N THR A 197 17.32 -14.27 -6.22
CA THR A 197 17.82 -13.04 -5.58
C THR A 197 17.11 -12.79 -4.25
N ILE A 198 15.83 -13.11 -4.15
CA ILE A 198 15.05 -12.97 -2.91
C ILE A 198 15.55 -13.95 -1.87
N ASP A 199 15.73 -15.23 -2.21
CA ASP A 199 16.19 -16.25 -1.28
C ASP A 199 17.58 -15.93 -0.72
N VAL A 200 18.47 -15.38 -1.55
CA VAL A 200 19.80 -14.92 -1.12
C VAL A 200 19.69 -13.76 -0.14
N ASN A 201 18.85 -12.76 -0.44
CA ASN A 201 18.64 -11.61 0.46
C ASN A 201 17.99 -12.04 1.78
N ILE A 202 16.98 -12.90 1.75
CA ILE A 202 16.34 -13.45 2.96
C ILE A 202 17.36 -14.25 3.80
N THR A 203 18.20 -15.06 3.16
CA THR A 203 19.22 -15.83 3.88
C THR A 203 20.24 -14.92 4.56
N ARG A 204 20.68 -13.87 3.87
CA ARG A 204 21.60 -12.85 4.44
C ARG A 204 20.94 -12.06 5.55
N LEU A 205 19.69 -11.61 5.33
CA LEU A 205 18.90 -10.90 6.31
C LEU A 205 18.74 -11.71 7.60
N ARG A 206 18.31 -12.99 7.50
CA ARG A 206 18.18 -13.89 8.66
C ARG A 206 19.46 -13.98 9.49
N LYS A 207 20.62 -14.06 8.83
CA LYS A 207 21.93 -14.10 9.53
C LYS A 207 22.22 -12.79 10.25
N LYS A 208 21.96 -11.65 9.60
CA LYS A 208 22.26 -10.31 10.14
C LYS A 208 21.36 -9.89 11.30
N ILE A 209 20.09 -10.33 11.30
CA ILE A 209 19.16 -10.05 12.41
C ILE A 209 19.21 -11.12 13.52
N GLY A 210 20.13 -12.06 13.46
CA GLY A 210 20.44 -13.01 14.51
C GLY A 210 19.23 -13.83 14.97
N VAL A 211 18.90 -13.75 16.25
CA VAL A 211 17.79 -14.48 16.87
C VAL A 211 16.43 -14.22 16.19
N TYR A 212 16.25 -13.03 15.65
CA TYR A 212 15.03 -12.64 14.94
C TYR A 212 14.92 -13.24 13.53
N GLY A 213 15.99 -13.81 13.00
CA GLY A 213 15.97 -14.52 11.72
C GLY A 213 14.99 -15.69 11.67
N LYS A 214 14.74 -16.33 12.83
CA LYS A 214 13.77 -17.41 12.99
C LYS A 214 12.31 -16.94 12.84
N CYS A 215 12.04 -15.65 13.06
CA CYS A 215 10.70 -15.06 12.90
C CYS A 215 10.32 -14.90 11.42
N ILE A 216 11.29 -14.92 10.50
CA ILE A 216 11.02 -14.95 9.07
C ILE A 216 10.87 -16.42 8.65
N VAL A 217 9.63 -16.87 8.49
CA VAL A 217 9.31 -18.27 8.19
C VAL A 217 9.00 -18.44 6.70
N THR A 218 9.52 -19.49 6.09
CA THR A 218 9.11 -19.90 4.73
C THR A 218 7.91 -20.85 4.85
N VAL A 219 6.76 -20.40 4.34
CA VAL A 219 5.50 -21.16 4.36
C VAL A 219 5.36 -21.83 3.00
N SER A 220 5.76 -23.07 2.85
CA SER A 220 5.95 -23.76 1.57
C SER A 220 7.09 -23.16 0.74
N TYR A 221 7.49 -23.85 -0.33
CA TYR A 221 8.60 -23.43 -1.20
C TYR A 221 8.35 -22.13 -1.97
N THR A 222 7.15 -21.53 -1.87
CA THR A 222 6.73 -20.37 -2.67
C THR A 222 6.45 -19.10 -1.87
N HIS A 223 6.29 -19.13 -0.52
CA HIS A 223 5.82 -17.98 0.26
C HIS A 223 6.70 -17.69 1.49
N LEU A 224 6.73 -16.42 1.91
CA LEU A 224 7.47 -15.93 3.08
C LEU A 224 6.54 -15.18 4.03
N ARG A 225 6.71 -15.37 5.35
CA ARG A 225 5.91 -14.77 6.41
C ARG A 225 6.78 -14.37 7.59
N ALA A 226 6.46 -13.24 8.24
CA ALA A 226 6.94 -12.94 9.58
C ALA A 226 5.99 -13.58 10.61
N HIS A 227 6.52 -14.42 11.50
CA HIS A 227 5.78 -15.11 12.53
C HIS A 227 6.10 -14.52 13.91
N GLU A 228 5.06 -14.34 14.74
CA GLU A 228 5.24 -14.18 16.18
C GLU A 228 5.56 -15.57 16.75
N THR A 229 6.69 -15.74 17.41
CA THR A 229 7.03 -17.00 18.07
C THR A 229 6.10 -17.19 19.26
N GLU A 230 5.49 -18.37 19.36
CA GLU A 230 4.61 -18.86 20.42
C GLU A 230 5.29 -18.96 21.82
N ALA A 231 6.04 -17.95 22.23
CA ALA A 231 6.72 -17.97 23.54
C ALA A 231 6.03 -17.10 24.61
N ASP A 232 4.84 -16.58 24.32
CA ASP A 232 4.08 -15.75 25.27
C ASP A 232 2.68 -16.33 25.62
N LEU A 233 2.55 -17.68 25.60
CA LEU A 233 1.42 -18.39 26.20
C LEU A 233 1.92 -19.24 27.38
N VAL A 234 2.21 -18.57 28.50
CA VAL A 234 2.08 -19.10 29.87
C VAL A 234 1.63 -17.96 30.77
#